data_304e7e8ca29267a1fe36cbd419ee1559
#
_entry.id   304e7e8ca29267a1fe36cbd419ee1559
#
_cell.length_a   1.000
_cell.length_b   1.000
_cell.length_c   1.000
_cell.angle_alpha   90.00
_cell.angle_beta   90.00
_cell.angle_gamma   90.00
#
_symmetry.space_group_name_H-M   'P 1'
#
loop_
_entity.id
_entity.type
_entity.pdbx_description
1 polymer ?
#
loop_
_entity_poly.entity_id
_entity_poly.type
_entity_poly.pdbx_seq_one_letter_code
_entity_poly.pdbx_strand_id
1 'polypeptide(L)'
;ILLGLVGSEMCIRDRYIGHTAPKTKEVLKKAMGGVLFIDEAYYLYRPENERDYGQEAIEILLQVMENNRDDLVVILAGYKNRMNTFFESNPGFRSRIAHHIEFPDYSTSELLDIGSAMLDQLNYCFTKSAKNAFTEYINLRKEQPHFANARSIRNALDRVRLRQANRLFKENHGPVDAEKLSTLEEVDIRESRVFSGGIDN
;
A
#
# COMPACT_ATOMS: atom_id res chain seq x y z
N ILE A 1 0.55 -12.21 20.91
CA ILE A 1 -0.10 -13.24 20.05
C ILE A 1 -0.86 -12.47 19.00
N LEU A 2 -0.31 -12.44 17.77
CA LEU A 2 -1.00 -11.92 16.58
C LEU A 2 -2.08 -12.96 16.20
N LEU A 3 -3.28 -12.79 16.68
CA LEU A 3 -4.44 -13.54 16.21
C LEU A 3 -5.22 -12.66 15.22
N GLY A 4 -5.05 -12.98 13.95
CA GLY A 4 -5.98 -12.65 12.89
C GLY A 4 -6.03 -11.20 12.43
N LEU A 5 -5.13 -10.82 11.50
CA LEU A 5 -5.47 -9.80 10.51
C LEU A 5 -6.65 -10.34 9.68
N VAL A 6 -7.86 -9.89 9.96
CA VAL A 6 -9.00 -10.16 9.08
C VAL A 6 -9.04 -9.07 8.04
N GLY A 7 -8.57 -9.40 6.82
CA GLY A 7 -8.39 -8.44 5.74
C GLY A 7 -9.66 -8.06 5.00
N SER A 8 -9.59 -6.91 4.43
CA SER A 8 -10.34 -6.19 3.39
C SER A 8 -11.84 -5.99 3.58
N GLU A 9 -12.28 -4.76 3.30
CA GLU A 9 -13.68 -4.31 3.23
C GLU A 9 -14.58 -5.21 2.37
N MET A 10 -14.02 -5.96 1.42
CA MET A 10 -14.77 -6.91 0.59
C MET A 10 -15.37 -8.07 1.39
N CYS A 11 -14.80 -8.39 2.57
CA CYS A 11 -15.32 -9.41 3.46
C CYS A 11 -16.49 -8.91 4.33
N ILE A 12 -16.54 -7.60 4.62
CA ILE A 12 -17.55 -6.99 5.50
C ILE A 12 -18.79 -6.61 4.70
N ARG A 13 -18.60 -6.19 3.44
CA ARG A 13 -19.68 -5.71 2.58
C ARG A 13 -20.11 -6.77 1.57
N ASP A 14 -21.32 -7.26 1.66
CA ASP A 14 -21.89 -8.19 0.67
C ASP A 14 -22.74 -7.44 -0.38
N ARG A 15 -22.87 -8.05 -1.57
CA ARG A 15 -23.69 -7.53 -2.68
C ARG A 15 -25.19 -7.84 -2.51
N TYR A 16 -25.55 -8.67 -1.52
CA TYR A 16 -26.93 -9.12 -1.33
C TYR A 16 -27.61 -8.49 -0.12
N ILE A 17 -28.87 -8.16 -0.29
CA ILE A 17 -29.77 -7.58 0.72
C ILE A 17 -29.81 -8.48 1.96
N GLY A 18 -29.59 -7.93 3.17
CA GLY A 18 -29.73 -8.65 4.43
C GLY A 18 -28.52 -9.50 4.87
N HIS A 19 -27.44 -9.56 4.11
CA HIS A 19 -26.26 -10.35 4.44
C HIS A 19 -25.13 -9.55 5.13
N THR A 20 -25.19 -8.22 5.09
CA THR A 20 -24.12 -7.35 5.63
C THR A 20 -24.04 -7.45 7.14
N ALA A 21 -25.15 -7.33 7.87
CA ALA A 21 -25.14 -7.40 9.33
C ALA A 21 -24.66 -8.74 9.88
N PRO A 22 -25.16 -9.91 9.42
CA PRO A 22 -24.63 -11.20 9.88
C PRO A 22 -23.14 -11.36 9.61
N LYS A 23 -22.68 -10.96 8.42
CA LYS A 23 -21.27 -11.06 8.02
C LYS A 23 -20.38 -10.14 8.82
N THR A 24 -20.80 -8.89 9.06
CA THR A 24 -20.09 -7.95 9.92
C THR A 24 -19.94 -8.52 11.34
N LYS A 25 -21.02 -9.05 11.92
CA LYS A 25 -20.98 -9.68 13.24
C LYS A 25 -20.06 -10.91 13.28
N GLU A 26 -20.03 -11.72 12.23
CA GLU A 26 -19.13 -12.88 12.13
C GLU A 26 -17.66 -12.45 12.11
N VAL A 27 -17.32 -11.44 11.30
CA VAL A 27 -15.95 -10.88 11.24
C VAL A 27 -15.53 -10.30 12.58
N LEU A 28 -16.39 -9.50 13.21
CA LEU A 28 -16.14 -8.92 14.53
C LEU A 28 -15.95 -10.01 15.60
N LYS A 29 -16.77 -11.06 15.57
CA LYS A 29 -16.63 -12.20 16.48
C LYS A 29 -15.27 -12.89 16.34
N LYS A 30 -14.77 -13.04 15.11
CA LYS A 30 -13.44 -13.62 14.84
C LYS A 30 -12.30 -12.71 15.29
N ALA A 31 -12.51 -11.40 15.34
CA ALA A 31 -11.52 -10.42 15.74
C ALA A 31 -11.45 -10.20 17.27
N MET A 32 -12.42 -10.71 18.03
CA MET A 32 -12.45 -10.56 19.49
C MET A 32 -11.21 -11.13 20.15
N GLY A 33 -10.68 -10.42 21.14
CA GLY A 33 -9.41 -10.73 21.78
C GLY A 33 -8.17 -10.37 20.93
N GLY A 34 -8.33 -9.63 19.83
CA GLY A 34 -7.27 -9.31 18.89
C GLY A 34 -7.38 -7.93 18.25
N VAL A 35 -6.94 -7.86 17.00
CA VAL A 35 -6.91 -6.62 16.21
C VAL A 35 -7.74 -6.80 14.94
N LEU A 36 -8.71 -5.92 14.73
CA LEU A 36 -9.42 -5.76 13.46
C LEU A 36 -8.76 -4.64 12.66
N PHE A 37 -8.15 -5.00 11.53
CA PHE A 37 -7.60 -4.04 10.58
C PHE A 37 -8.55 -3.91 9.38
N ILE A 38 -9.01 -2.69 9.10
CA ILE A 38 -9.85 -2.37 7.95
C ILE A 38 -9.08 -1.40 7.06
N ASP A 39 -8.61 -1.92 5.93
CA ASP A 39 -7.94 -1.11 4.91
C ASP A 39 -8.99 -0.41 4.03
N GLU A 40 -8.65 0.81 3.56
CA GLU A 40 -9.54 1.64 2.74
C GLU A 40 -10.94 1.82 3.37
N ALA A 41 -10.98 2.04 4.70
CA ALA A 41 -12.19 2.01 5.51
C ALA A 41 -13.31 2.96 5.05
N TYR A 42 -12.98 4.00 4.29
CA TYR A 42 -13.97 4.91 3.69
C TYR A 42 -14.89 4.22 2.67
N TYR A 43 -14.54 3.02 2.17
CA TYR A 43 -15.46 2.24 1.33
C TYR A 43 -16.65 1.64 2.11
N LEU A 44 -16.60 1.64 3.43
CA LEU A 44 -17.76 1.29 4.25
C LEU A 44 -18.91 2.28 4.11
N TYR A 45 -18.61 3.51 3.64
CA TYR A 45 -19.61 4.57 3.43
C TYR A 45 -19.62 5.02 1.97
N ARG A 46 -20.79 4.94 1.30
CA ARG A 46 -21.01 5.43 -0.06
C ARG A 46 -22.32 6.21 -0.11
N PRO A 47 -22.28 7.56 -0.02
CA PRO A 47 -23.47 8.40 0.02
C PRO A 47 -24.31 8.32 -1.27
N GLU A 48 -23.72 7.89 -2.38
CA GLU A 48 -24.35 7.84 -3.71
C GLU A 48 -25.31 6.66 -3.89
N ASN A 49 -25.37 5.75 -2.91
CA ASN A 49 -26.16 4.53 -3.02
C ASN A 49 -27.25 4.51 -1.93
N GLU A 50 -28.49 4.87 -2.28
CA GLU A 50 -29.66 4.84 -1.37
C GLU A 50 -29.93 3.48 -0.72
N ARG A 51 -29.30 2.39 -1.23
CA ARG A 51 -29.34 1.04 -0.68
C ARG A 51 -28.00 0.66 -0.05
N ASP A 52 -27.31 1.62 0.58
CA ASP A 52 -25.99 1.34 1.15
C ASP A 52 -26.09 0.57 2.47
N TYR A 53 -25.82 -0.71 2.38
CA TYR A 53 -25.68 -1.59 3.55
C TYR A 53 -24.42 -1.32 4.38
N GLY A 54 -23.56 -0.42 3.94
CA GLY A 54 -22.37 0.02 4.67
C GLY A 54 -22.73 0.74 5.96
N GLN A 55 -23.84 1.50 5.98
CA GLN A 55 -24.31 2.18 7.19
C GLN A 55 -24.64 1.17 8.32
N GLU A 56 -25.29 0.06 8.01
CA GLU A 56 -25.56 -1.00 8.98
C GLU A 56 -24.26 -1.63 9.53
N ALA A 57 -23.26 -1.85 8.67
CA ALA A 57 -21.94 -2.33 9.10
C ALA A 57 -21.24 -1.33 10.03
N ILE A 58 -21.32 -0.03 9.72
CA ILE A 58 -20.77 1.06 10.53
C ILE A 58 -21.44 1.10 11.92
N GLU A 59 -22.76 1.00 12.00
CA GLU A 59 -23.49 1.03 13.26
C GLU A 59 -23.11 -0.17 14.16
N ILE A 60 -23.04 -1.37 13.57
CA ILE A 60 -22.59 -2.56 14.27
C ILE A 60 -21.14 -2.42 14.76
N LEU A 61 -20.25 -1.90 13.92
CA LEU A 61 -18.85 -1.67 14.27
C LEU A 61 -18.72 -0.69 15.42
N LEU A 62 -19.43 0.45 15.37
CA LEU A 62 -19.45 1.45 16.43
C LEU A 62 -19.98 0.88 17.76
N GLN A 63 -21.03 0.05 17.71
CA GLN A 63 -21.59 -0.60 18.88
C GLN A 63 -20.60 -1.58 19.52
N VAL A 64 -19.90 -2.37 18.69
CA VAL A 64 -18.92 -3.35 19.17
C VAL A 64 -17.68 -2.63 19.74
N MET A 65 -17.20 -1.56 19.09
CA MET A 65 -16.09 -0.76 19.59
C MET A 65 -16.37 -0.16 20.98
N GLU A 66 -17.62 0.23 21.24
CA GLU A 66 -18.02 0.76 22.55
C GLU A 66 -18.11 -0.34 23.61
N ASN A 67 -18.76 -1.45 23.28
CA ASN A 67 -19.08 -2.51 24.25
C ASN A 67 -17.88 -3.41 24.56
N ASN A 68 -16.90 -3.51 23.66
CA ASN A 68 -15.78 -4.46 23.72
C ASN A 68 -14.41 -3.77 23.63
N ARG A 69 -14.30 -2.53 24.09
CA ARG A 69 -13.06 -1.72 23.99
C ARG A 69 -11.85 -2.34 24.69
N ASP A 70 -12.07 -3.22 25.68
CA ASP A 70 -10.99 -3.89 26.42
C ASP A 70 -10.52 -5.18 25.70
N ASP A 71 -11.34 -5.71 24.78
CA ASP A 71 -11.10 -6.98 24.10
C ASP A 71 -10.79 -6.83 22.61
N LEU A 72 -11.02 -5.66 21.98
CA LEU A 72 -10.87 -5.46 20.55
C LEU A 72 -10.16 -4.15 20.24
N VAL A 73 -9.05 -4.26 19.49
CA VAL A 73 -8.40 -3.11 18.87
C VAL A 73 -8.88 -2.97 17.43
N VAL A 74 -9.37 -1.80 17.05
CA VAL A 74 -9.79 -1.52 15.67
C VAL A 74 -8.84 -0.50 15.06
N ILE A 75 -8.29 -0.85 13.89
CA ILE A 75 -7.42 0.01 13.10
C ILE A 75 -8.12 0.26 11.76
N LEU A 76 -8.42 1.54 11.49
CA LEU A 76 -8.97 1.99 10.21
C LEU A 76 -7.86 2.65 9.40
N ALA A 77 -7.58 2.15 8.24
CA ALA A 77 -6.58 2.70 7.33
C ALA A 77 -7.23 3.28 6.06
N GLY A 78 -6.60 4.26 5.46
CA GLY A 78 -7.06 4.84 4.19
C GLY A 78 -6.40 6.19 3.88
N TYR A 79 -6.68 6.73 2.70
CA TYR A 79 -6.17 8.04 2.29
C TYR A 79 -6.77 9.16 3.13
N LYS A 80 -5.93 10.05 3.64
CA LYS A 80 -6.28 11.14 4.58
C LYS A 80 -7.55 11.90 4.17
N ASN A 81 -7.61 12.39 2.93
CA ASN A 81 -8.75 13.19 2.47
C ASN A 81 -10.06 12.39 2.48
N ARG A 82 -10.03 11.13 2.04
CA ARG A 82 -11.20 10.25 2.03
C ARG A 82 -11.61 9.83 3.44
N MET A 83 -10.64 9.58 4.31
CA MET A 83 -10.91 9.28 5.72
C MET A 83 -11.52 10.47 6.45
N ASN A 84 -11.10 11.70 6.16
CA ASN A 84 -11.73 12.90 6.71
C ASN A 84 -13.22 12.99 6.32
N THR A 85 -13.55 12.81 5.03
CA THR A 85 -14.94 12.78 4.56
C THR A 85 -15.73 11.65 5.22
N PHE A 86 -15.13 10.47 5.38
CA PHE A 86 -15.74 9.33 6.07
C PHE A 86 -16.07 9.66 7.53
N PHE A 87 -15.17 10.29 8.27
CA PHE A 87 -15.38 10.69 9.66
C PHE A 87 -16.38 11.83 9.79
N GLU A 88 -16.42 12.78 8.86
CA GLU A 88 -17.43 13.85 8.83
C GLU A 88 -18.84 13.28 8.63
N SER A 89 -18.98 12.29 7.78
CA SER A 89 -20.25 11.62 7.51
C SER A 89 -20.69 10.69 8.65
N ASN A 90 -19.77 10.29 9.51
CA ASN A 90 -20.02 9.33 10.60
C ASN A 90 -19.44 9.85 11.94
N PRO A 91 -20.09 10.84 12.59
CA PRO A 91 -19.56 11.51 13.79
C PRO A 91 -19.28 10.55 14.96
N GLY A 92 -19.96 9.38 15.00
CA GLY A 92 -19.76 8.35 15.98
C GLY A 92 -18.34 7.77 16.01
N PHE A 93 -17.63 7.74 14.88
CA PHE A 93 -16.23 7.31 14.84
C PHE A 93 -15.31 8.35 15.50
N ARG A 94 -15.57 9.63 15.30
CA ARG A 94 -14.72 10.71 15.81
C ARG A 94 -14.59 10.70 17.32
N SER A 95 -15.65 10.29 18.01
CA SER A 95 -15.65 10.19 19.49
C SER A 95 -15.02 8.90 20.03
N ARG A 96 -14.88 7.85 19.20
CA ARG A 96 -14.39 6.52 19.59
C ARG A 96 -12.96 6.25 19.15
N ILE A 97 -12.48 6.94 18.12
CA ILE A 97 -11.10 6.80 17.63
C ILE A 97 -10.25 7.87 18.32
N ALA A 98 -9.52 7.45 19.35
CA ALA A 98 -8.69 8.35 20.15
C ALA A 98 -7.36 8.72 19.49
N HIS A 99 -6.86 7.89 18.56
CA HIS A 99 -5.53 8.04 17.99
C HIS A 99 -5.60 8.13 16.45
N HIS A 100 -5.02 9.20 15.91
CA HIS A 100 -4.84 9.40 14.48
C HIS A 100 -3.33 9.37 14.20
N ILE A 101 -2.89 8.36 13.43
CA ILE A 101 -1.49 8.20 13.06
C ILE A 101 -1.38 8.57 11.58
N GLU A 102 -0.57 9.58 11.30
CA GLU A 102 -0.32 10.02 9.93
C GLU A 102 1.00 9.40 9.44
N PHE A 103 0.97 8.84 8.25
CA PHE A 103 2.14 8.34 7.53
C PHE A 103 2.46 9.32 6.41
N PRO A 104 3.41 10.25 6.61
CA PRO A 104 3.82 11.17 5.57
C PRO A 104 4.51 10.44 4.41
N ASP A 105 4.56 11.08 3.26
CA ASP A 105 5.34 10.58 2.13
C ASP A 105 6.83 10.55 2.48
N TYR A 106 7.51 9.52 2.01
CA TYR A 106 8.95 9.37 2.21
C TYR A 106 9.73 10.45 1.45
N SER A 107 10.84 10.89 2.05
CA SER A 107 11.86 11.69 1.39
C SER A 107 12.56 10.89 0.28
N THR A 108 13.27 11.58 -0.63
CA THR A 108 14.04 10.90 -1.68
C THR A 108 15.12 9.99 -1.11
N SER A 109 15.78 10.39 -0.01
CA SER A 109 16.78 9.58 0.67
C SER A 109 16.18 8.29 1.25
N GLU A 110 15.04 8.39 1.95
CA GLU A 110 14.37 7.21 2.50
C GLU A 110 13.89 6.25 1.41
N LEU A 111 13.37 6.78 0.29
CA LEU A 111 12.98 5.95 -0.86
C LEU A 111 14.17 5.24 -1.50
N LEU A 112 15.33 5.90 -1.55
CA LEU A 112 16.56 5.29 -2.03
C LEU A 112 17.05 4.18 -1.09
N ASP A 113 16.97 4.39 0.22
CA ASP A 113 17.33 3.38 1.22
C ASP A 113 16.37 2.18 1.17
N ILE A 114 15.07 2.44 1.03
CA ILE A 114 14.06 1.39 0.83
C ILE A 114 14.37 0.59 -0.44
N GLY A 115 14.69 1.27 -1.55
CA GLY A 115 15.07 0.62 -2.81
C GLY A 115 16.33 -0.24 -2.67
N SER A 116 17.34 0.27 -1.98
CA SER A 116 18.57 -0.47 -1.70
C SER A 116 18.29 -1.72 -0.85
N ALA A 117 17.50 -1.60 0.21
CA ALA A 117 17.13 -2.73 1.05
C ALA A 117 16.32 -3.80 0.29
N MET A 118 15.44 -3.38 -0.64
CA MET A 118 14.71 -4.32 -1.51
C MET A 118 15.65 -5.09 -2.45
N LEU A 119 16.67 -4.43 -2.98
CA LEU A 119 17.67 -5.07 -3.84
C LEU A 119 18.54 -6.03 -3.04
N ASP A 120 19.00 -5.64 -1.85
CA ASP A 120 19.82 -6.48 -0.98
C ASP A 120 19.10 -7.80 -0.65
N GLN A 121 17.78 -7.76 -0.38
CA GLN A 121 16.97 -8.97 -0.16
C GLN A 121 16.93 -9.92 -1.37
N LEU A 122 17.18 -9.39 -2.56
CA LEU A 122 17.19 -10.13 -3.82
C LEU A 122 18.61 -10.44 -4.31
N ASN A 123 19.63 -10.12 -3.50
CA ASN A 123 21.06 -10.21 -3.84
C ASN A 123 21.44 -9.35 -5.08
N TYR A 124 20.81 -8.19 -5.23
CA TYR A 124 21.18 -7.20 -6.23
C TYR A 124 21.84 -5.99 -5.59
N CYS A 125 22.67 -5.28 -6.34
CA CYS A 125 23.26 -4.02 -5.94
C CYS A 125 23.29 -3.01 -7.07
N PHE A 126 23.34 -1.72 -6.73
CA PHE A 126 23.58 -0.65 -7.66
C PHE A 126 25.09 -0.40 -7.84
N THR A 127 25.53 -0.09 -9.07
CA THR A 127 26.77 0.66 -9.23
C THR A 127 26.61 2.08 -8.66
N LYS A 128 27.71 2.78 -8.42
CA LYS A 128 27.67 4.17 -7.92
C LYS A 128 26.92 5.10 -8.89
N SER A 129 27.13 4.94 -10.20
CA SER A 129 26.39 5.72 -11.22
C SER A 129 24.92 5.36 -11.29
N ALA A 130 24.59 4.07 -11.17
CA ALA A 130 23.21 3.59 -11.09
C ALA A 130 22.46 4.17 -9.87
N LYS A 131 23.12 4.22 -8.70
CA LYS A 131 22.53 4.82 -7.50
C LYS A 131 22.20 6.30 -7.71
N ASN A 132 23.07 7.05 -8.38
CA ASN A 132 22.83 8.46 -8.72
C ASN A 132 21.66 8.59 -9.71
N ALA A 133 21.64 7.78 -10.78
CA ALA A 133 20.55 7.77 -11.75
C ALA A 133 19.20 7.38 -11.11
N PHE A 134 19.23 6.47 -10.13
CA PHE A 134 18.01 6.07 -9.43
C PHE A 134 17.51 7.18 -8.49
N THR A 135 18.40 7.96 -7.88
CA THR A 135 18.03 9.14 -7.11
C THR A 135 17.34 10.19 -8.00
N GLU A 136 17.87 10.43 -9.20
CA GLU A 136 17.25 11.31 -10.19
C GLU A 136 15.88 10.78 -10.65
N TYR A 137 15.79 9.48 -10.93
CA TYR A 137 14.52 8.81 -11.24
C TYR A 137 13.47 9.04 -10.15
N ILE A 138 13.83 8.85 -8.87
CA ILE A 138 12.91 9.06 -7.75
C ILE A 138 12.37 10.48 -7.74
N ASN A 139 13.24 11.49 -7.91
CA ASN A 139 12.84 12.89 -7.92
C ASN A 139 11.84 13.17 -9.06
N LEU A 140 12.13 12.73 -10.27
CA LEU A 140 11.24 12.90 -11.41
C LEU A 140 9.92 12.16 -11.24
N ARG A 141 9.96 10.94 -10.67
CA ARG A 141 8.77 10.12 -10.48
C ARG A 141 7.85 10.65 -9.38
N LYS A 142 8.39 11.32 -8.36
CA LYS A 142 7.59 11.98 -7.30
C LYS A 142 6.71 13.10 -7.84
N GLU A 143 7.16 13.79 -8.88
CA GLU A 143 6.39 14.86 -9.55
C GLU A 143 5.27 14.32 -10.45
N GLN A 144 5.26 13.03 -10.75
CA GLN A 144 4.29 12.42 -11.64
C GLN A 144 3.04 11.94 -10.88
N PRO A 145 1.87 11.89 -11.55
CA PRO A 145 0.65 11.36 -10.94
C PRO A 145 0.79 9.89 -10.52
N HIS A 146 -0.03 9.49 -9.55
CA HIS A 146 -0.09 8.12 -9.04
C HIS A 146 1.22 7.60 -8.43
N PHE A 147 2.06 8.50 -7.93
CA PHE A 147 3.20 8.07 -7.13
C PHE A 147 2.72 7.45 -5.81
N ALA A 148 3.19 6.27 -5.49
CA ALA A 148 2.76 5.47 -4.34
C ALA A 148 3.96 5.01 -3.49
N ASN A 149 4.88 5.92 -3.20
CA ASN A 149 6.03 5.69 -2.31
C ASN A 149 6.76 4.36 -2.60
N ALA A 150 6.96 3.53 -1.58
CA ALA A 150 7.67 2.26 -1.68
C ALA A 150 7.09 1.29 -2.74
N ARG A 151 5.78 1.35 -3.02
CA ARG A 151 5.16 0.56 -4.10
C ARG A 151 5.68 0.99 -5.47
N SER A 152 5.80 2.30 -5.71
CA SER A 152 6.38 2.83 -6.96
C SER A 152 7.85 2.45 -7.10
N ILE A 153 8.62 2.47 -5.99
CA ILE A 153 10.03 2.04 -5.98
C ILE A 153 10.15 0.55 -6.33
N ARG A 154 9.35 -0.31 -5.72
CA ARG A 154 9.33 -1.74 -6.04
C ARG A 154 9.07 -1.99 -7.52
N ASN A 155 8.02 -1.38 -8.07
CA ASN A 155 7.67 -1.51 -9.49
C ASN A 155 8.79 -1.00 -10.41
N ALA A 156 9.49 0.08 -10.00
CA ALA A 156 10.64 0.59 -10.74
C ALA A 156 11.80 -0.42 -10.75
N LEU A 157 12.14 -0.98 -9.58
CA LEU A 157 13.21 -1.97 -9.46
C LEU A 157 12.94 -3.25 -10.26
N ASP A 158 11.69 -3.72 -10.27
CA ASP A 158 11.31 -4.88 -11.08
C ASP A 158 11.55 -4.60 -12.59
N ARG A 159 11.23 -3.39 -13.06
CA ARG A 159 11.50 -2.98 -14.45
C ARG A 159 12.99 -2.80 -14.73
N VAL A 160 13.75 -2.24 -13.80
CA VAL A 160 15.21 -2.08 -13.93
C VAL A 160 15.87 -3.46 -14.06
N ARG A 161 15.49 -4.42 -13.23
CA ARG A 161 15.99 -5.81 -13.30
C ARG A 161 15.65 -6.48 -14.64
N LEU A 162 14.44 -6.25 -15.15
CA LEU A 162 14.05 -6.76 -16.47
C LEU A 162 14.90 -6.15 -17.59
N ARG A 163 15.20 -4.84 -17.53
CA ARG A 163 16.09 -4.17 -18.51
C ARG A 163 17.51 -4.71 -18.42
N GLN A 164 18.05 -4.88 -17.22
CA GLN A 164 19.36 -5.51 -17.00
C GLN A 164 19.40 -6.90 -17.63
N ALA A 165 18.40 -7.76 -17.37
CA ALA A 165 18.36 -9.10 -17.94
C ALA A 165 18.34 -9.06 -19.48
N ASN A 166 17.54 -8.15 -20.07
CA ASN A 166 17.48 -7.96 -21.52
C ASN A 166 18.82 -7.45 -22.08
N ARG A 167 19.50 -6.53 -21.40
CA ARG A 167 20.83 -6.03 -21.79
C ARG A 167 21.85 -7.16 -21.78
N LEU A 168 21.95 -7.88 -20.67
CA LEU A 168 22.89 -9.00 -20.54
C LEU A 168 22.64 -10.11 -21.57
N PHE A 169 21.39 -10.38 -21.89
CA PHE A 169 21.03 -11.35 -22.93
C PHE A 169 21.49 -10.91 -24.33
N LYS A 170 21.39 -9.61 -24.64
CA LYS A 170 21.82 -9.06 -25.94
C LYS A 170 23.33 -8.99 -26.08
N GLU A 171 24.03 -8.65 -24.99
CA GLU A 171 25.47 -8.42 -24.99
C GLU A 171 26.29 -9.72 -24.90
N ASN A 172 25.75 -10.76 -24.30
CA ASN A 172 26.50 -11.98 -23.98
C ASN A 172 25.92 -13.18 -24.71
N HIS A 173 26.77 -13.81 -25.51
CA HIS A 173 26.48 -15.11 -26.18
C HIS A 173 27.09 -16.30 -25.42
N GLY A 174 27.50 -16.12 -24.16
CA GLY A 174 28.17 -17.14 -23.33
C GLY A 174 27.82 -17.01 -21.85
N PRO A 175 28.52 -17.74 -20.97
CA PRO A 175 28.30 -17.66 -19.52
C PRO A 175 28.53 -16.25 -18.99
N VAL A 176 27.58 -15.75 -18.22
CA VAL A 176 27.64 -14.42 -17.59
C VAL A 176 28.17 -14.59 -16.16
N ASP A 177 29.07 -13.70 -15.76
CA ASP A 177 29.64 -13.68 -14.41
C ASP A 177 28.53 -13.36 -13.36
N ALA A 178 28.62 -14.00 -12.20
CA ALA A 178 27.67 -13.82 -11.10
C ALA A 178 27.59 -12.36 -10.62
N GLU A 179 28.69 -11.63 -10.62
CA GLU A 179 28.74 -10.21 -10.27
C GLU A 179 27.90 -9.37 -11.26
N LYS A 180 28.02 -9.63 -12.56
CA LYS A 180 27.21 -8.95 -13.58
C LYS A 180 25.72 -9.26 -13.48
N LEU A 181 25.37 -10.50 -13.07
CA LEU A 181 23.99 -10.92 -12.89
C LEU A 181 23.31 -10.20 -11.72
N SER A 182 24.07 -9.79 -10.72
CA SER A 182 23.58 -9.13 -9.51
C SER A 182 23.74 -7.61 -9.51
N THR A 183 24.40 -7.02 -10.52
CA THR A 183 24.73 -5.60 -10.56
C THR A 183 23.82 -4.85 -11.54
N LEU A 184 23.16 -3.80 -11.04
CA LEU A 184 22.35 -2.89 -11.85
C LEU A 184 23.21 -1.68 -12.27
N GLU A 185 23.20 -1.36 -13.55
CA GLU A 185 23.97 -0.29 -14.14
C GLU A 185 23.09 0.94 -14.43
N GLU A 186 23.73 2.09 -14.64
CA GLU A 186 23.04 3.34 -14.95
C GLU A 186 22.11 3.25 -16.16
N VAL A 187 22.54 2.55 -17.21
CA VAL A 187 21.75 2.36 -18.42
C VAL A 187 20.43 1.67 -18.17
N ASP A 188 20.40 0.68 -17.26
CA ASP A 188 19.19 -0.08 -16.91
C ASP A 188 18.11 0.84 -16.27
N ILE A 189 18.53 1.94 -15.64
CA ILE A 189 17.66 2.93 -15.01
C ILE A 189 17.26 4.00 -16.02
N ARG A 190 18.21 4.55 -16.79
CA ARG A 190 17.97 5.65 -17.74
C ARG A 190 17.10 5.28 -18.94
N GLU A 191 16.96 4.01 -19.24
CA GLU A 191 15.95 3.52 -20.20
C GLU A 191 14.50 3.70 -19.75
N SER A 192 14.25 4.18 -18.53
CA SER A 192 12.90 4.48 -18.05
C SER A 192 12.30 5.65 -18.81
N ARG A 193 11.00 5.51 -19.15
CA ARG A 193 10.20 6.58 -19.78
C ARG A 193 10.12 7.85 -18.95
N VAL A 194 10.34 7.77 -17.64
CA VAL A 194 10.35 8.93 -16.72
C VAL A 194 11.35 9.98 -17.19
N PHE A 195 12.51 9.58 -17.68
CA PHE A 195 13.54 10.51 -18.18
C PHE A 195 13.15 11.19 -19.51
N SER A 196 12.23 10.63 -20.26
CA SER A 196 11.69 11.23 -21.50
C SER A 196 10.33 11.92 -21.33
N GLY A 197 9.94 12.18 -20.08
CA GLY A 197 8.65 12.81 -19.76
C GLY A 197 7.43 11.88 -19.86
N GLY A 198 7.65 10.59 -20.07
CA GLY A 198 6.59 9.57 -20.05
C GLY A 198 6.25 9.13 -18.63
N ILE A 199 5.04 8.60 -18.46
CA ILE A 199 4.60 8.02 -17.17
C ILE A 199 5.07 6.57 -17.10
N ASP A 200 5.66 6.21 -15.99
CA ASP A 200 6.06 4.83 -15.65
C ASP A 200 4.88 4.17 -14.91
N ASN A 201 4.00 3.55 -15.68
CA ASN A 201 2.84 2.79 -15.16
C ASN A 201 3.24 1.39 -14.73
#